data_75ea135cabc485f19663b979af523afb
#
_entry.id   75ea135cabc485f19663b979af523afb
#
_cell.length_a   1.000
_cell.length_b   1.000
_cell.length_c   1.000
_cell.angle_alpha   90.00
_cell.angle_beta   90.00
_cell.angle_gamma   90.00
#
_symmetry.space_group_name_H-M   'P 1'
#
loop_
_entity.id
_entity.type
_entity.pdbx_description
1 polymer ?
#
loop_
_entity_poly.entity_id
_entity_poly.type
_entity_poly.pdbx_seq_one_letter_code
_entity_poly.pdbx_strand_id
1 'polypeptide(L)'
;MSRVIAIANQKGGVGKTTTSINLSACLAEKGKKVLLIDMDSQGNTTSGFGFEKNELDKTIYEVLREEVSIEEAIIPVEECFENLFLIPANRNLAGAEIELVTRENMQHILKKQLEPIKDEYDFIVIDCPPALGMLTVNAMTAADSVLVPIQCEFYALDGLSQLIYTIELIQESLNPDLYIEGVVFTMYDARTNLSLQVVENVKDNLKQIIYKTIIPRNVRLAEAPSYGLPINLYDKRSSGAEAYRMLADEVIENAK
;
A
#
# COMPACT_ATOMS: atom_id res chain seq x y z
N MET A 1 3.45 -19.25 3.52
CA MET A 1 4.50 -18.23 3.38
C MET A 1 3.82 -16.88 3.40
N SER A 2 4.30 -15.99 4.21
CA SER A 2 3.87 -14.60 4.25
C SER A 2 4.24 -13.88 2.96
N ARG A 3 3.49 -12.86 2.57
CA ARG A 3 3.78 -12.04 1.40
C ARG A 3 3.74 -10.56 1.76
N VAL A 4 4.86 -9.89 1.56
CA VAL A 4 5.00 -8.45 1.84
C VAL A 4 4.82 -7.68 0.54
N ILE A 5 3.80 -6.83 0.46
CA ILE A 5 3.41 -6.07 -0.74
C ILE A 5 3.51 -4.57 -0.45
N ALA A 6 4.40 -3.86 -1.14
CA ALA A 6 4.43 -2.40 -1.09
C ALA A 6 3.44 -1.82 -2.10
N ILE A 7 2.56 -0.92 -1.66
CA ILE A 7 1.66 -0.17 -2.54
C ILE A 7 2.31 1.15 -2.88
N ALA A 8 2.88 1.27 -4.07
CA ALA A 8 3.72 2.41 -4.42
C ALA A 8 3.37 3.03 -5.78
N ASN A 9 3.46 4.34 -5.82
CA ASN A 9 3.49 5.17 -7.02
C ASN A 9 3.96 6.56 -6.60
N GLN A 10 4.87 7.17 -7.36
CA GLN A 10 5.37 8.51 -7.05
C GLN A 10 4.34 9.62 -7.26
N LYS A 11 3.30 9.38 -8.07
CA LYS A 11 2.23 10.35 -8.28
C LYS A 11 1.30 10.38 -7.07
N GLY A 12 1.03 11.57 -6.54
CA GLY A 12 0.00 11.79 -5.53
C GLY A 12 -1.40 11.58 -6.08
N GLY A 13 -2.34 11.14 -5.23
CA GLY A 13 -3.75 11.04 -5.59
C GLY A 13 -4.15 9.86 -6.50
N VAL A 14 -3.25 8.91 -6.78
CA VAL A 14 -3.57 7.73 -7.63
C VAL A 14 -4.32 6.61 -6.89
N GLY A 15 -4.62 6.79 -5.61
CA GLY A 15 -5.36 5.81 -4.83
C GLY A 15 -4.50 4.79 -4.09
N LYS A 16 -3.23 5.09 -3.77
CA LYS A 16 -2.37 4.20 -2.94
C LYS A 16 -3.03 3.86 -1.61
N THR A 17 -3.27 4.85 -0.78
CA THR A 17 -3.91 4.69 0.55
C THR A 17 -5.28 4.02 0.44
N THR A 18 -6.10 4.43 -0.53
CA THR A 18 -7.41 3.79 -0.77
C THR A 18 -7.24 2.31 -1.10
N THR A 19 -6.22 1.96 -1.91
CA THR A 19 -5.92 0.56 -2.24
C THR A 19 -5.38 -0.19 -1.04
N SER A 20 -4.46 0.40 -0.27
CA SER A 20 -3.88 -0.21 0.92
C SER A 20 -4.95 -0.57 1.96
N ILE A 21 -5.84 0.38 2.28
CA ILE A 21 -6.95 0.16 3.22
C ILE A 21 -7.91 -0.93 2.72
N ASN A 22 -8.41 -0.78 1.50
CA ASN A 22 -9.51 -1.61 1.02
C ASN A 22 -9.05 -3.01 0.57
N LEU A 23 -7.84 -3.14 0.03
CA LEU A 23 -7.24 -4.45 -0.24
C LEU A 23 -7.00 -5.21 1.06
N SER A 24 -6.39 -4.59 2.07
CA SER A 24 -6.14 -5.22 3.38
C SER A 24 -7.44 -5.66 4.05
N ALA A 25 -8.47 -4.82 4.04
CA ALA A 25 -9.77 -5.16 4.59
C ALA A 25 -10.48 -6.29 3.82
N CYS A 26 -10.36 -6.32 2.48
CA CYS A 26 -10.93 -7.41 1.68
C CYS A 26 -10.15 -8.73 1.83
N LEU A 27 -8.82 -8.68 2.00
CA LEU A 27 -8.02 -9.87 2.34
C LEU A 27 -8.43 -10.43 3.71
N ALA A 28 -8.64 -9.55 4.72
CA ALA A 28 -9.12 -9.94 6.04
C ALA A 28 -10.56 -10.50 5.99
N GLU A 29 -11.47 -9.90 5.21
CA GLU A 29 -12.82 -10.42 4.95
C GLU A 29 -12.79 -11.86 4.38
N LYS A 30 -11.74 -12.22 3.65
CA LYS A 30 -11.51 -13.57 3.11
C LYS A 30 -10.76 -14.50 4.07
N GLY A 31 -10.62 -14.11 5.34
CA GLY A 31 -10.03 -14.93 6.42
C GLY A 31 -8.50 -14.94 6.42
N LYS A 32 -7.84 -14.00 5.73
CA LYS A 32 -6.38 -13.86 5.77
C LYS A 32 -5.95 -13.02 6.96
N LYS A 33 -4.89 -13.42 7.66
CA LYS A 33 -4.28 -12.59 8.71
C LYS A 33 -3.42 -11.51 8.05
N VAL A 34 -3.79 -10.25 8.22
CA VAL A 34 -3.21 -9.12 7.49
C VAL A 34 -2.62 -8.08 8.44
N LEU A 35 -1.38 -7.68 8.17
CA LEU A 35 -0.75 -6.49 8.78
C LEU A 35 -0.67 -5.39 7.73
N LEU A 36 -1.24 -4.24 8.02
CA LEU A 36 -1.11 -3.02 7.21
C LEU A 36 -0.14 -2.06 7.89
N ILE A 37 0.80 -1.50 7.14
CA ILE A 37 1.78 -0.55 7.65
C ILE A 37 1.59 0.77 6.93
N ASP A 38 1.32 1.83 7.68
CA ASP A 38 1.22 3.19 7.17
C ASP A 38 2.63 3.81 7.13
N MET A 39 3.19 4.03 5.94
CA MET A 39 4.52 4.63 5.75
C MET A 39 4.43 6.08 5.25
N ASP A 40 3.26 6.71 5.31
CA ASP A 40 3.08 8.11 4.94
C ASP A 40 2.93 8.98 6.20
N SER A 41 3.75 10.03 6.32
CA SER A 41 3.68 11.00 7.43
C SER A 41 2.35 11.75 7.51
N GLN A 42 1.54 11.72 6.44
CA GLN A 42 0.18 12.22 6.48
C GLN A 42 -0.75 11.33 7.33
N GLY A 43 -0.41 10.06 7.58
CA GLY A 43 -1.17 9.14 8.40
C GLY A 43 -2.60 8.92 7.89
N ASN A 44 -2.78 8.89 6.57
CA ASN A 44 -4.11 8.77 5.97
C ASN A 44 -4.67 7.34 6.07
N THR A 45 -3.81 6.33 6.03
CA THR A 45 -4.20 4.94 6.31
C THR A 45 -4.65 4.80 7.76
N THR A 46 -3.92 5.40 8.69
CA THR A 46 -4.22 5.41 10.13
C THR A 46 -5.58 6.04 10.41
N SER A 47 -5.80 7.27 9.92
CA SER A 47 -7.10 7.95 10.10
C SER A 47 -8.22 7.31 9.30
N GLY A 48 -7.91 6.61 8.20
CA GLY A 48 -8.88 5.89 7.39
C GLY A 48 -9.53 4.69 8.10
N PHE A 49 -8.91 4.20 9.19
CA PHE A 49 -9.49 3.22 10.12
C PHE A 49 -10.01 3.86 11.42
N GLY A 50 -10.18 5.18 11.46
CA GLY A 50 -10.77 5.89 12.60
C GLY A 50 -9.80 6.17 13.77
N PHE A 51 -8.51 5.87 13.64
CA PHE A 51 -7.56 6.17 14.70
C PHE A 51 -7.14 7.63 14.70
N GLU A 52 -7.12 8.24 15.90
CA GLU A 52 -6.63 9.60 16.12
C GLU A 52 -5.09 9.63 16.13
N LYS A 53 -4.51 9.77 14.93
CA LYS A 53 -3.06 9.63 14.69
C LYS A 53 -2.15 10.47 15.58
N ASN A 54 -2.64 11.61 16.10
CA ASN A 54 -1.87 12.48 16.98
C ASN A 54 -1.87 12.03 18.46
N GLU A 55 -2.68 11.04 18.82
CA GLU A 55 -2.77 10.46 20.16
C GLU A 55 -2.00 9.15 20.30
N LEU A 56 -1.34 8.69 19.21
CA LEU A 56 -0.60 7.44 19.17
C LEU A 56 0.89 7.69 19.46
N ASP A 57 1.39 7.08 20.53
CA ASP A 57 2.79 7.20 20.98
C ASP A 57 3.73 6.17 20.32
N LYS A 58 3.19 5.03 19.86
CA LYS A 58 3.95 3.97 19.21
C LYS A 58 3.50 3.83 17.78
N THR A 59 4.33 4.29 16.87
CA THR A 59 4.03 4.33 15.44
C THR A 59 5.23 3.77 14.65
N ILE A 60 5.09 3.67 13.34
CA ILE A 60 6.19 3.27 12.45
C ILE A 60 7.42 4.19 12.60
N TYR A 61 7.23 5.44 13.04
CA TYR A 61 8.34 6.37 13.28
C TYR A 61 9.27 5.87 14.39
N GLU A 62 8.71 5.49 15.55
CA GLU A 62 9.49 4.97 16.68
C GLU A 62 10.12 3.59 16.34
N VAL A 63 9.44 2.77 15.54
CA VAL A 63 9.98 1.50 15.03
C VAL A 63 11.20 1.73 14.13
N LEU A 64 11.14 2.66 13.18
CA LEU A 64 12.25 2.99 12.29
C LEU A 64 13.43 3.62 13.04
N ARG A 65 13.18 4.25 14.18
CA ARG A 65 14.22 4.75 15.08
C ARG A 65 14.80 3.67 15.99
N GLU A 66 14.24 2.47 15.98
CA GLU A 66 14.59 1.36 16.87
C GLU A 66 14.39 1.72 18.36
N GLU A 67 13.42 2.60 18.66
CA GLU A 67 13.05 3.02 20.03
C GLU A 67 12.00 2.11 20.65
N VAL A 68 11.17 1.48 19.80
CA VAL A 68 10.20 0.44 20.17
C VAL A 68 10.34 -0.74 19.22
N SER A 69 9.98 -1.93 19.69
CA SER A 69 9.91 -3.08 18.79
C SER A 69 8.70 -2.98 17.87
N ILE A 70 8.74 -3.69 16.75
CA ILE A 70 7.63 -3.64 15.78
C ILE A 70 6.34 -4.18 16.40
N GLU A 71 6.43 -5.22 17.25
CA GLU A 71 5.29 -5.83 17.94
C GLU A 71 4.58 -4.84 18.86
N GLU A 72 5.32 -3.93 19.49
CA GLU A 72 4.76 -2.91 20.38
C GLU A 72 3.97 -1.82 19.63
N ALA A 73 4.23 -1.64 18.34
CA ALA A 73 3.56 -0.66 17.49
C ALA A 73 2.34 -1.24 16.75
N ILE A 74 2.13 -2.56 16.81
CA ILE A 74 0.99 -3.21 16.17
C ILE A 74 -0.27 -2.97 16.99
N ILE A 75 -1.30 -2.42 16.35
CA ILE A 75 -2.63 -2.24 16.92
C ILE A 75 -3.66 -3.08 16.15
N PRO A 76 -4.61 -3.74 16.84
CA PRO A 76 -5.69 -4.46 16.18
C PRO A 76 -6.73 -3.48 15.60
N VAL A 77 -7.31 -3.83 14.46
CA VAL A 77 -8.41 -3.08 13.83
C VAL A 77 -9.73 -3.83 14.08
N GLU A 78 -10.00 -4.13 15.37
CA GLU A 78 -11.07 -5.03 15.82
C GLU A 78 -12.47 -4.56 15.38
N GLU A 79 -12.71 -3.25 15.29
CA GLU A 79 -13.99 -2.70 14.80
C GLU A 79 -14.29 -3.09 13.34
N CYS A 80 -13.24 -3.48 12.59
CA CYS A 80 -13.37 -3.94 11.21
C CYS A 80 -13.29 -5.47 11.12
N PHE A 81 -12.14 -6.05 11.49
CA PHE A 81 -11.87 -7.48 11.39
C PHE A 81 -10.86 -7.93 12.45
N GLU A 82 -11.14 -9.06 13.15
CA GLU A 82 -10.26 -9.62 14.19
C GLU A 82 -8.87 -10.04 13.67
N ASN A 83 -8.75 -10.28 12.37
CA ASN A 83 -7.53 -10.72 11.70
C ASN A 83 -6.83 -9.60 10.91
N LEU A 84 -7.22 -8.33 11.12
CA LEU A 84 -6.61 -7.15 10.54
C LEU A 84 -5.87 -6.35 11.62
N PHE A 85 -4.61 -6.04 11.34
CA PHE A 85 -3.73 -5.29 12.23
C PHE A 85 -3.12 -4.11 11.48
N LEU A 86 -2.77 -3.05 12.23
CA LEU A 86 -2.19 -1.83 11.69
C LEU A 86 -0.94 -1.44 12.47
N ILE A 87 0.13 -1.05 11.77
CA ILE A 87 1.18 -0.20 12.33
C ILE A 87 0.89 1.21 11.86
N PRO A 88 0.52 2.12 12.78
CA PRO A 88 0.07 3.46 12.42
C PRO A 88 1.23 4.40 12.11
N ALA A 89 0.92 5.52 11.45
CA ALA A 89 1.81 6.65 11.25
C ALA A 89 1.22 7.93 11.81
N ASN A 90 2.11 8.86 12.13
CA ASN A 90 1.77 10.23 12.47
C ASN A 90 2.74 11.23 11.81
N ARG A 91 2.54 12.52 12.03
CA ARG A 91 3.35 13.60 11.44
C ARG A 91 4.85 13.51 11.77
N ASN A 92 5.23 12.84 12.86
CA ASN A 92 6.63 12.72 13.27
C ASN A 92 7.44 11.92 12.25
N LEU A 93 6.78 11.01 11.50
CA LEU A 93 7.42 10.22 10.46
C LEU A 93 8.10 11.09 9.37
N ALA A 94 7.66 12.34 9.17
CA ALA A 94 8.37 13.26 8.27
C ALA A 94 9.81 13.54 8.73
N GLY A 95 10.09 13.47 10.04
CA GLY A 95 11.43 13.59 10.60
C GLY A 95 12.32 12.40 10.24
N ALA A 96 11.76 11.21 10.08
CA ALA A 96 12.52 10.00 9.77
C ALA A 96 13.30 10.12 8.45
N GLU A 97 12.76 10.80 7.43
CA GLU A 97 13.46 10.98 6.15
C GLU A 97 14.77 11.77 6.30
N ILE A 98 14.86 12.67 7.28
CA ILE A 98 16.06 13.46 7.56
C ILE A 98 17.00 12.68 8.50
N GLU A 99 16.44 12.10 9.54
CA GLU A 99 17.19 11.43 10.60
C GLU A 99 17.82 10.11 10.14
N LEU A 100 17.12 9.36 9.32
CA LEU A 100 17.60 8.08 8.79
C LEU A 100 18.81 8.26 7.86
N VAL A 101 18.92 9.35 7.11
CA VAL A 101 20.01 9.59 6.15
C VAL A 101 21.40 9.48 6.78
N THR A 102 21.53 9.72 8.08
CA THR A 102 22.81 9.66 8.81
C THR A 102 23.14 8.28 9.39
N ARG A 103 22.25 7.30 9.30
CA ARG A 103 22.43 5.96 9.86
C ARG A 103 23.03 4.98 8.86
N GLU A 104 23.89 4.09 9.32
CA GLU A 104 24.36 2.96 8.50
C GLU A 104 23.23 1.98 8.23
N ASN A 105 23.17 1.43 7.01
CA ASN A 105 22.17 0.45 6.57
C ASN A 105 20.71 0.91 6.73
N MET A 106 20.48 2.21 6.68
CA MET A 106 19.17 2.82 6.87
C MET A 106 18.09 2.28 5.93
N GLN A 107 18.45 1.75 4.76
CA GLN A 107 17.50 1.19 3.78
C GLN A 107 16.93 -0.16 4.22
N HIS A 108 17.56 -0.84 5.16
CA HIS A 108 17.20 -2.19 5.62
C HIS A 108 16.49 -2.22 6.99
N ILE A 109 16.23 -1.08 7.60
CA ILE A 109 15.67 -1.03 8.96
C ILE A 109 14.30 -1.72 9.00
N LEU A 110 13.39 -1.36 8.10
CA LEU A 110 12.05 -1.97 8.07
C LEU A 110 12.14 -3.49 7.81
N LYS A 111 13.01 -3.93 6.89
CA LYS A 111 13.22 -5.35 6.60
C LYS A 111 13.63 -6.12 7.85
N LYS A 112 14.60 -5.58 8.59
CA LYS A 112 15.12 -6.16 9.86
C LYS A 112 14.02 -6.22 10.92
N GLN A 113 13.20 -5.17 11.03
CA GLN A 113 12.12 -5.11 12.00
C GLN A 113 10.97 -6.10 11.66
N LEU A 114 10.71 -6.35 10.37
CA LEU A 114 9.68 -7.29 9.93
C LEU A 114 10.09 -8.76 10.08
N GLU A 115 11.39 -9.08 10.05
CA GLU A 115 11.90 -10.46 10.06
C GLU A 115 11.32 -11.34 11.17
N PRO A 116 11.24 -10.89 12.46
CA PRO A 116 10.72 -11.71 13.55
C PRO A 116 9.22 -12.02 13.46
N ILE A 117 8.43 -11.15 12.81
CA ILE A 117 6.96 -11.25 12.79
C ILE A 117 6.40 -11.65 11.43
N LYS A 118 7.23 -11.66 10.39
CA LYS A 118 6.77 -11.87 8.99
C LYS A 118 5.90 -13.12 8.85
N ASP A 119 6.31 -14.24 9.43
CA ASP A 119 5.62 -15.53 9.28
C ASP A 119 4.31 -15.64 10.09
N GLU A 120 3.99 -14.64 10.90
CA GLU A 120 2.73 -14.59 11.65
C GLU A 120 1.54 -14.14 10.80
N TYR A 121 1.78 -13.54 9.63
CA TYR A 121 0.78 -12.95 8.75
C TYR A 121 0.74 -13.67 7.41
N ASP A 122 -0.44 -13.78 6.81
CA ASP A 122 -0.57 -14.22 5.40
C ASP A 122 -0.10 -13.12 4.45
N PHE A 123 -0.47 -11.87 4.76
CA PHE A 123 -0.11 -10.69 3.98
C PHE A 123 0.36 -9.55 4.89
N ILE A 124 1.42 -8.88 4.48
CA ILE A 124 1.85 -7.58 5.03
C ILE A 124 1.75 -6.57 3.89
N VAL A 125 0.90 -5.56 4.05
CA VAL A 125 0.70 -4.49 3.06
C VAL A 125 1.36 -3.22 3.58
N ILE A 126 2.15 -2.55 2.75
CA ILE A 126 2.86 -1.30 3.11
C ILE A 126 2.31 -0.17 2.24
N ASP A 127 1.64 0.82 2.86
CA ASP A 127 1.18 2.03 2.18
C ASP A 127 2.32 3.03 2.06
N CYS A 128 2.83 3.25 0.85
CA CYS A 128 3.97 4.12 0.60
C CYS A 128 3.55 5.59 0.37
N PRO A 129 4.37 6.57 0.82
CA PRO A 129 4.14 7.98 0.51
C PRO A 129 4.25 8.27 -1.00
N PRO A 130 3.81 9.45 -1.46
CA PRO A 130 3.87 9.82 -2.88
C PRO A 130 5.28 10.21 -3.38
N ALA A 131 6.29 10.12 -2.53
CA ALA A 131 7.67 10.41 -2.87
C ALA A 131 8.50 9.11 -2.94
N LEU A 132 9.49 9.07 -3.84
CA LEU A 132 10.49 8.00 -3.88
C LEU A 132 11.66 8.32 -2.92
N GLY A 133 11.32 8.72 -1.68
CA GLY A 133 12.26 9.02 -0.60
C GLY A 133 12.68 7.77 0.17
N MET A 134 13.38 8.00 1.30
CA MET A 134 13.93 6.94 2.14
C MET A 134 12.86 5.99 2.70
N LEU A 135 11.67 6.50 3.00
CA LEU A 135 10.55 5.68 3.47
C LEU A 135 10.11 4.67 2.41
N THR A 136 9.97 5.11 1.15
CA THR A 136 9.61 4.22 0.03
C THR A 136 10.73 3.23 -0.27
N VAL A 137 12.00 3.62 -0.18
CA VAL A 137 13.14 2.71 -0.32
C VAL A 137 13.11 1.63 0.77
N ASN A 138 12.88 1.99 2.04
CA ASN A 138 12.70 1.00 3.13
C ASN A 138 11.55 0.03 2.85
N ALA A 139 10.39 0.55 2.42
CA ALA A 139 9.24 -0.27 2.09
C ALA A 139 9.56 -1.29 0.99
N MET A 140 10.16 -0.86 -0.13
CA MET A 140 10.52 -1.73 -1.25
C MET A 140 11.67 -2.69 -0.92
N THR A 141 12.61 -2.29 -0.06
CA THR A 141 13.69 -3.17 0.40
C THR A 141 13.16 -4.29 1.29
N ALA A 142 12.10 -4.04 2.04
CA ALA A 142 11.44 -5.01 2.91
C ALA A 142 10.38 -5.86 2.19
N ALA A 143 9.86 -5.39 1.06
CA ALA A 143 8.78 -6.04 0.32
C ALA A 143 9.28 -7.21 -0.53
N ASP A 144 8.40 -8.20 -0.76
CA ASP A 144 8.59 -9.23 -1.77
C ASP A 144 8.16 -8.68 -3.15
N SER A 145 7.14 -7.79 -3.18
CA SER A 145 6.61 -7.26 -4.43
C SER A 145 6.05 -5.84 -4.30
N VAL A 146 5.84 -5.19 -5.45
CA VAL A 146 5.24 -3.86 -5.55
C VAL A 146 3.94 -3.94 -6.35
N LEU A 147 2.81 -3.60 -5.73
CA LEU A 147 1.54 -3.36 -6.41
C LEU A 147 1.44 -1.89 -6.77
N VAL A 148 1.13 -1.59 -8.02
CA VAL A 148 1.18 -0.22 -8.57
C VAL A 148 -0.21 0.27 -8.95
N PRO A 149 -0.88 1.09 -8.11
CA PRO A 149 -2.10 1.78 -8.51
C PRO A 149 -1.80 2.88 -9.52
N ILE A 150 -2.55 2.91 -10.62
CA ILE A 150 -2.43 3.92 -11.69
C ILE A 150 -3.78 4.55 -11.94
N GLN A 151 -3.85 5.87 -11.84
CA GLN A 151 -5.03 6.61 -12.27
C GLN A 151 -5.08 6.68 -13.80
N CYS A 152 -6.28 6.49 -14.39
CA CYS A 152 -6.50 6.60 -15.83
C CYS A 152 -6.45 8.04 -16.33
N GLU A 153 -5.25 8.64 -16.31
CA GLU A 153 -4.95 10.00 -16.75
C GLU A 153 -3.80 10.06 -17.77
N PHE A 154 -3.70 11.14 -18.52
CA PHE A 154 -2.76 11.29 -19.63
C PHE A 154 -1.28 10.98 -19.27
N TYR A 155 -0.81 11.41 -18.10
CA TYR A 155 0.58 11.17 -17.66
C TYR A 155 0.78 9.85 -16.90
N ALA A 156 -0.11 8.88 -17.07
CA ALA A 156 -0.03 7.60 -16.34
C ALA A 156 1.25 6.80 -16.69
N LEU A 157 1.63 6.78 -17.97
CA LEU A 157 2.81 6.05 -18.45
C LEU A 157 4.13 6.66 -17.99
N ASP A 158 4.23 7.99 -17.96
CA ASP A 158 5.47 8.67 -17.53
C ASP A 158 5.78 8.36 -16.06
N GLY A 159 4.76 8.46 -15.19
CA GLY A 159 4.92 8.13 -13.77
C GLY A 159 5.25 6.66 -13.54
N LEU A 160 4.66 5.77 -14.35
CA LEU A 160 4.93 4.34 -14.26
C LEU A 160 6.36 3.99 -14.70
N SER A 161 6.85 4.58 -15.78
CA SER A 161 8.22 4.35 -16.26
C SER A 161 9.27 4.77 -15.23
N GLN A 162 9.05 5.90 -14.55
CA GLN A 162 9.95 6.36 -13.49
C GLN A 162 9.93 5.43 -12.26
N LEU A 163 8.75 4.91 -11.90
CA LEU A 163 8.64 3.94 -10.81
C LEU A 163 9.34 2.62 -11.16
N ILE A 164 9.18 2.10 -12.38
CA ILE A 164 9.86 0.89 -12.85
C ILE A 164 11.37 1.08 -12.75
N TYR A 165 11.90 2.19 -13.25
CA TYR A 165 13.32 2.50 -13.12
C TYR A 165 13.80 2.50 -11.66
N THR A 166 13.01 3.05 -10.74
CA THR A 166 13.35 3.02 -9.31
C THR A 166 13.34 1.59 -8.75
N ILE A 167 12.38 0.76 -9.15
CA ILE A 167 12.33 -0.65 -8.74
C ILE A 167 13.57 -1.39 -9.26
N GLU A 168 14.00 -1.17 -10.51
CA GLU A 168 15.21 -1.74 -11.09
C GLU A 168 16.46 -1.35 -10.27
N LEU A 169 16.60 -0.09 -9.87
CA LEU A 169 17.71 0.36 -9.01
C LEU A 169 17.71 -0.35 -7.64
N ILE A 170 16.53 -0.58 -7.07
CA ILE A 170 16.40 -1.30 -5.79
C ILE A 170 16.74 -2.79 -5.99
N GLN A 171 16.30 -3.40 -7.08
CA GLN A 171 16.68 -4.78 -7.42
C GLN A 171 18.20 -4.94 -7.56
N GLU A 172 18.86 -4.01 -8.22
CA GLU A 172 20.31 -4.05 -8.44
C GLU A 172 21.14 -3.92 -7.16
N SER A 173 20.66 -3.18 -6.16
CA SER A 173 21.50 -2.75 -5.02
C SER A 173 21.01 -3.20 -3.64
N LEU A 174 19.70 -3.39 -3.44
CA LEU A 174 19.12 -3.56 -2.10
C LEU A 174 18.26 -4.83 -1.95
N ASN A 175 17.45 -5.17 -2.96
CA ASN A 175 16.52 -6.28 -2.91
C ASN A 175 16.40 -6.98 -4.27
N PRO A 176 17.32 -7.89 -4.63
CA PRO A 176 17.33 -8.55 -5.94
C PRO A 176 16.08 -9.36 -6.26
N ASP A 177 15.35 -9.81 -5.24
CA ASP A 177 14.15 -10.64 -5.40
C ASP A 177 12.86 -9.81 -5.52
N LEU A 178 12.93 -8.48 -5.39
CA LEU A 178 11.77 -7.60 -5.54
C LEU A 178 11.20 -7.71 -6.94
N TYR A 179 9.89 -7.87 -7.06
CA TYR A 179 9.22 -7.89 -8.36
C TYR A 179 7.98 -6.99 -8.39
N ILE A 180 7.50 -6.67 -9.59
CA ILE A 180 6.22 -5.96 -9.73
C ILE A 180 5.10 -6.98 -9.63
N GLU A 181 4.31 -6.87 -8.56
CA GLU A 181 3.12 -7.68 -8.28
C GLU A 181 2.10 -7.59 -9.40
N GLY A 182 1.86 -6.35 -9.79
CA GLY A 182 0.96 -5.99 -10.86
C GLY A 182 0.55 -4.53 -10.81
N VAL A 183 -0.02 -4.10 -11.92
CA VAL A 183 -0.59 -2.75 -12.09
C VAL A 183 -2.10 -2.83 -11.96
N VAL A 184 -2.69 -1.98 -11.11
CA VAL A 184 -4.14 -1.84 -10.98
C VAL A 184 -4.60 -0.46 -11.42
N PHE A 185 -5.54 -0.40 -12.35
CA PHE A 185 -6.15 0.85 -12.77
C PHE A 185 -7.15 1.34 -11.73
N THR A 186 -7.05 2.63 -11.38
CA THR A 186 -7.90 3.28 -10.39
C THR A 186 -8.66 4.45 -11.00
N MET A 187 -9.75 4.86 -10.33
CA MET A 187 -10.59 5.99 -10.73
C MET A 187 -11.03 5.91 -12.21
N TYR A 188 -11.21 4.70 -12.70
CA TYR A 188 -11.67 4.47 -14.07
C TYR A 188 -13.08 5.01 -14.26
N ASP A 189 -13.25 5.81 -15.31
CA ASP A 189 -14.57 6.32 -15.74
C ASP A 189 -14.88 5.82 -17.15
N ALA A 190 -15.77 4.83 -17.24
CA ALA A 190 -16.20 4.21 -18.51
C ALA A 190 -16.87 5.19 -19.49
N ARG A 191 -17.28 6.38 -19.01
CA ARG A 191 -17.90 7.41 -19.85
C ARG A 191 -16.88 8.22 -20.64
N THR A 192 -15.58 8.10 -20.34
CA THR A 192 -14.52 8.87 -20.96
C THR A 192 -13.66 8.02 -21.88
N ASN A 193 -13.45 8.49 -23.12
CA ASN A 193 -12.51 7.85 -24.04
C ASN A 193 -11.06 7.87 -23.52
N LEU A 194 -10.71 8.88 -22.70
CA LEU A 194 -9.39 8.98 -22.10
C LEU A 194 -9.05 7.76 -21.22
N SER A 195 -9.98 7.33 -20.35
CA SER A 195 -9.76 6.17 -19.49
C SER A 195 -9.50 4.90 -20.31
N LEU A 196 -10.25 4.71 -21.40
CA LEU A 196 -10.06 3.56 -22.29
C LEU A 196 -8.70 3.61 -22.98
N GLN A 197 -8.34 4.75 -23.56
CA GLN A 197 -7.05 4.94 -24.25
C GLN A 197 -5.86 4.73 -23.32
N VAL A 198 -5.94 5.20 -22.07
CA VAL A 198 -4.87 4.99 -21.08
C VAL A 198 -4.71 3.49 -20.76
N VAL A 199 -5.81 2.77 -20.55
CA VAL A 199 -5.78 1.32 -20.29
C VAL A 199 -5.15 0.58 -21.48
N GLU A 200 -5.54 0.88 -22.72
CA GLU A 200 -4.98 0.29 -23.93
C GLU A 200 -3.49 0.60 -24.06
N ASN A 201 -3.11 1.87 -23.93
CA ASN A 201 -1.70 2.31 -24.04
C ASN A 201 -0.81 1.63 -22.97
N VAL A 202 -1.29 1.50 -21.74
CA VAL A 202 -0.54 0.81 -20.68
C VAL A 202 -0.41 -0.68 -21.03
N LYS A 203 -1.48 -1.34 -21.51
CA LYS A 203 -1.44 -2.75 -21.91
C LYS A 203 -0.47 -3.02 -23.05
N ASP A 204 -0.41 -2.11 -24.03
CA ASP A 204 0.43 -2.28 -25.22
C ASP A 204 1.92 -2.03 -24.91
N ASN A 205 2.24 -1.20 -23.92
CA ASN A 205 3.60 -0.77 -23.63
C ASN A 205 4.22 -1.42 -22.39
N LEU A 206 3.42 -2.11 -21.58
CA LEU A 206 3.89 -2.76 -20.34
C LEU A 206 4.04 -4.27 -20.53
N LYS A 207 5.20 -4.77 -20.14
CA LYS A 207 5.47 -6.20 -20.05
C LYS A 207 5.07 -6.80 -18.70
N GLN A 208 4.76 -5.95 -17.74
CA GLN A 208 4.39 -6.34 -16.37
C GLN A 208 2.96 -6.85 -16.31
N ILE A 209 2.66 -7.59 -15.26
CA ILE A 209 1.32 -8.10 -14.98
C ILE A 209 0.37 -6.91 -14.73
N ILE A 210 -0.76 -6.93 -15.43
CA ILE A 210 -1.85 -5.98 -15.21
C ILE A 210 -3.01 -6.77 -14.65
N TYR A 211 -3.52 -6.34 -13.49
CA TYR A 211 -4.72 -6.93 -12.89
C TYR A 211 -5.91 -6.80 -13.83
N LYS A 212 -6.76 -7.83 -13.86
CA LYS A 212 -8.02 -7.80 -14.62
C LYS A 212 -9.00 -6.84 -13.99
N THR A 213 -8.93 -6.74 -12.66
CA THR A 213 -9.75 -5.83 -11.87
C THR A 213 -9.37 -4.39 -12.14
N ILE A 214 -10.38 -3.55 -12.38
CA ILE A 214 -10.27 -2.11 -12.53
C ILE A 214 -11.10 -1.46 -11.43
N ILE A 215 -10.49 -0.54 -10.67
CA ILE A 215 -11.20 0.19 -9.61
C ILE A 215 -11.94 1.40 -10.21
N PRO A 216 -13.26 1.43 -10.18
CA PRO A 216 -14.01 2.52 -10.77
C PRO A 216 -13.90 3.81 -9.94
N ARG A 217 -14.13 4.95 -10.59
CA ARG A 217 -14.37 6.21 -9.87
C ARG A 217 -15.67 6.06 -9.06
N ASN A 218 -15.57 6.11 -7.75
CA ASN A 218 -16.69 5.87 -6.84
C ASN A 218 -16.62 6.84 -5.64
N VAL A 219 -17.68 7.63 -5.45
CA VAL A 219 -17.78 8.61 -4.36
C VAL A 219 -17.74 7.93 -2.99
N ARG A 220 -18.30 6.72 -2.86
CA ARG A 220 -18.29 5.97 -1.60
C ARG A 220 -16.88 5.61 -1.12
N LEU A 221 -15.94 5.37 -2.05
CA LEU A 221 -14.53 5.17 -1.72
C LEU A 221 -13.87 6.43 -1.13
N ALA A 222 -14.33 7.62 -1.53
CA ALA A 222 -13.84 8.88 -0.99
C ALA A 222 -14.50 9.25 0.36
N GLU A 223 -15.74 8.82 0.58
CA GLU A 223 -16.49 9.07 1.81
C GLU A 223 -16.08 8.13 2.96
N ALA A 224 -15.84 6.85 2.67
CA ALA A 224 -15.59 5.81 3.67
C ALA A 224 -14.52 6.18 4.72
N PRO A 225 -13.35 6.79 4.36
CA PRO A 225 -12.34 7.18 5.34
C PRO A 225 -12.83 8.24 6.35
N SER A 226 -13.81 9.08 5.98
CA SER A 226 -14.37 10.07 6.93
C SER A 226 -15.24 9.43 8.03
N TYR A 227 -15.57 8.16 7.87
CA TYR A 227 -16.27 7.34 8.86
C TYR A 227 -15.33 6.35 9.56
N GLY A 228 -14.03 6.37 9.24
CA GLY A 228 -13.06 5.43 9.79
C GLY A 228 -13.27 3.97 9.34
N LEU A 229 -13.90 3.76 8.17
CA LEU A 229 -14.28 2.42 7.70
C LEU A 229 -13.74 2.12 6.30
N PRO A 230 -13.31 0.89 6.03
CA PRO A 230 -13.06 0.43 4.67
C PRO A 230 -14.38 0.28 3.89
N ILE A 231 -14.29 0.32 2.57
CA ILE A 231 -15.47 0.34 1.69
C ILE A 231 -16.38 -0.88 1.86
N ASN A 232 -15.82 -2.06 2.12
CA ASN A 232 -16.57 -3.30 2.28
C ASN A 232 -17.39 -3.36 3.59
N LEU A 233 -17.14 -2.43 4.53
CA LEU A 233 -17.97 -2.20 5.72
C LEU A 233 -18.85 -0.96 5.56
N TYR A 234 -18.35 0.11 4.95
CA TYR A 234 -19.08 1.35 4.73
C TYR A 234 -20.25 1.21 3.75
N ASP A 235 -19.98 0.62 2.57
CA ASP A 235 -21.01 0.33 1.55
C ASP A 235 -20.70 -0.99 0.84
N LYS A 236 -21.16 -2.08 1.44
CA LYS A 236 -20.88 -3.47 1.02
C LYS A 236 -21.29 -3.79 -0.42
N ARG A 237 -22.23 -3.03 -0.98
CA ARG A 237 -22.82 -3.26 -2.32
C ARG A 237 -22.31 -2.25 -3.35
N SER A 238 -21.44 -1.33 -2.98
CA SER A 238 -20.87 -0.37 -3.93
C SER A 238 -19.98 -1.07 -4.95
N SER A 239 -19.90 -0.50 -6.15
CA SER A 239 -18.97 -0.99 -7.19
C SER A 239 -17.50 -0.92 -6.72
N GLY A 240 -17.17 -0.01 -5.79
CA GLY A 240 -15.85 0.04 -5.16
C GLY A 240 -15.58 -1.16 -4.27
N ALA A 241 -16.55 -1.57 -3.44
CA ALA A 241 -16.41 -2.76 -2.58
C ALA A 241 -16.27 -4.05 -3.42
N GLU A 242 -17.08 -4.19 -4.46
CA GLU A 242 -16.99 -5.33 -5.37
C GLU A 242 -15.62 -5.39 -6.06
N ALA A 243 -15.14 -4.26 -6.60
CA ALA A 243 -13.85 -4.21 -7.28
C ALA A 243 -12.67 -4.57 -6.32
N TYR A 244 -12.67 -4.08 -5.08
CA TYR A 244 -11.60 -4.44 -4.14
C TYR A 244 -11.67 -5.90 -3.67
N ARG A 245 -12.87 -6.51 -3.58
CA ARG A 245 -12.99 -7.97 -3.34
C ARG A 245 -12.41 -8.78 -4.50
N MET A 246 -12.68 -8.36 -5.75
CA MET A 246 -12.12 -8.99 -6.94
C MET A 246 -10.59 -8.83 -6.98
N LEU A 247 -10.06 -7.65 -6.65
CA LEU A 247 -8.62 -7.44 -6.56
C LEU A 247 -7.99 -8.34 -5.49
N ALA A 248 -8.62 -8.48 -4.32
CA ALA A 248 -8.15 -9.39 -3.27
C ALA A 248 -8.14 -10.86 -3.73
N ASP A 249 -9.12 -11.30 -4.52
CA ASP A 249 -9.12 -12.65 -5.12
C ASP A 249 -7.93 -12.84 -6.05
N GLU A 250 -7.68 -11.88 -6.96
CA GLU A 250 -6.52 -11.95 -7.87
C GLU A 250 -5.19 -11.95 -7.11
N VAL A 251 -5.06 -11.13 -6.04
CA VAL A 251 -3.84 -11.11 -5.20
C VAL A 251 -3.63 -12.47 -4.52
N ILE A 252 -4.69 -13.10 -4.00
CA ILE A 252 -4.61 -14.44 -3.37
C ILE A 252 -4.25 -15.51 -4.42
N GLU A 253 -4.82 -15.45 -5.62
CA GLU A 253 -4.54 -16.40 -6.70
C GLU A 253 -3.10 -16.30 -7.19
N ASN A 254 -2.54 -15.10 -7.29
CA ASN A 254 -1.16 -14.85 -7.70
C ASN A 254 -0.14 -15.24 -6.62
N ALA A 255 -0.58 -15.49 -5.39
CA ALA A 255 0.26 -15.91 -4.26
C ALA A 255 0.63 -17.41 -4.25
N LYS A 256 0.32 -18.14 -5.33
CA LYS A 256 0.56 -19.61 -5.45
C LYS A 256 1.88 -19.94 -6.10
#